data_f888ba87bec42f1d548dd24f6ed89914
#
_entry.id   f888ba87bec42f1d548dd24f6ed89914
#
_cell.length_a   1.000
_cell.length_b   1.000
_cell.length_c   1.000
_cell.angle_alpha   90.00
_cell.angle_beta   90.00
_cell.angle_gamma   90.00
#
_symmetry.space_group_name_H-M   'P 1'
#
loop_
_entity.id
_entity.type
_entity.pdbx_description
1 polymer ?
#
loop_
_entity_poly.entity_id
_entity_poly.type
_entity_poly.pdbx_seq_one_letter_code
_entity_poly.pdbx_strand_id
1 'polypeptide(L)'
;MPTLLQINITANWGSHGKIAEGIGKIALSNGWRSIIAYGRWYNPSQSELYQIGSIRDEQIHGVTSRIMDNHGLMSRGATRRLIDYIETVNPDIIHLHNIHGYYLNYPILFDYLAKTGKPIVWTLHDCWAYTGHCAHYMFARCDKWKTLCQHCPQRDTYPKSILLDRSKRNYLLKKHYFCSVPNLTLIAVSQWLQNDVKQSFLKDLPLYHIHNGIDTNTFYIDRDTDGLYTKYNIPHDKRIVLGVASNWFRKGFEDFIQLRHMLDDEYTIVLVGLTDKMLKQLPTGVIGIKRTQNVADMRKLYSIADVYMNLTWEDNFPTTNLEALACGTPVITYDSGGSSESLTEQIGKVIDQGDISAALDSIRLYSHNPVPEELCRQHIVDNFNSEQKFHEYFKLYCSLLSHHK
;
A
#
# COMPACT_ATOMS: atom_id res chain seq x y z
N MET A 1 7.79 28.04 -13.66
CA MET A 1 7.29 27.27 -12.48
C MET A 1 7.12 25.83 -12.94
N PRO A 2 7.93 24.92 -12.44
CA PRO A 2 7.81 23.51 -12.85
C PRO A 2 6.45 22.92 -12.47
N THR A 3 5.99 21.94 -13.25
CA THR A 3 4.70 21.29 -13.09
C THR A 3 4.88 19.79 -12.89
N LEU A 4 4.40 19.27 -11.76
CA LEU A 4 4.30 17.85 -11.47
C LEU A 4 2.90 17.36 -11.84
N LEU A 5 2.81 16.34 -12.69
CA LEU A 5 1.58 15.60 -12.94
C LEU A 5 1.71 14.19 -12.36
N GLN A 6 0.85 13.84 -11.42
CA GLN A 6 0.75 12.50 -10.86
C GLN A 6 -0.46 11.77 -11.45
N ILE A 7 -0.29 10.48 -11.80
CA ILE A 7 -1.37 9.62 -12.34
C ILE A 7 -1.58 8.48 -11.37
N ASN A 8 -2.77 8.41 -10.78
CA ASN A 8 -3.12 7.40 -9.78
C ASN A 8 -4.59 6.99 -9.91
N ILE A 9 -4.96 5.82 -9.39
CA ILE A 9 -6.37 5.39 -9.39
C ILE A 9 -7.23 6.25 -8.46
N THR A 10 -6.67 6.82 -7.39
CA THR A 10 -7.38 7.65 -6.41
C THR A 10 -6.63 8.95 -6.12
N ALA A 11 -7.32 10.01 -5.67
CA ALA A 11 -6.71 11.24 -5.19
C ALA A 11 -7.02 11.44 -3.71
N ASN A 12 -6.00 11.57 -2.85
CA ASN A 12 -6.12 11.72 -1.39
C ASN A 12 -7.05 10.69 -0.73
N TRP A 13 -7.12 9.48 -1.30
CA TRP A 13 -7.93 8.37 -0.81
C TRP A 13 -7.10 7.08 -0.78
N GLY A 14 -7.22 6.31 0.33
CA GLY A 14 -6.38 5.12 0.55
C GLY A 14 -4.89 5.47 0.72
N SER A 15 -4.03 4.47 0.88
CA SER A 15 -2.60 4.69 1.17
C SER A 15 -1.88 5.41 0.02
N HIS A 16 -1.91 4.85 -1.20
CA HIS A 16 -1.23 5.43 -2.36
C HIS A 16 -1.82 6.79 -2.80
N GLY A 17 -3.13 7.04 -2.59
CA GLY A 17 -3.72 8.36 -2.85
C GLY A 17 -3.26 9.43 -1.87
N LYS A 18 -3.07 9.08 -0.59
CA LYS A 18 -2.49 9.97 0.42
C LYS A 18 -0.99 10.24 0.16
N ILE A 19 -0.26 9.25 -0.36
CA ILE A 19 1.14 9.43 -0.78
C ILE A 19 1.21 10.44 -1.92
N ALA A 20 0.39 10.28 -2.97
CA ALA A 20 0.34 11.25 -4.08
C ALA A 20 -0.01 12.66 -3.60
N GLU A 21 -0.98 12.80 -2.69
CA GLU A 21 -1.33 14.08 -2.05
C GLU A 21 -0.15 14.67 -1.27
N GLY A 22 0.54 13.86 -0.46
CA GLY A 22 1.69 14.32 0.32
C GLY A 22 2.84 14.80 -0.56
N ILE A 23 3.18 14.07 -1.61
CA ILE A 23 4.18 14.47 -2.60
C ILE A 23 3.74 15.78 -3.28
N GLY A 24 2.46 15.90 -3.65
CA GLY A 24 1.90 17.12 -4.23
C GLY A 24 2.04 18.34 -3.32
N LYS A 25 1.79 18.17 -2.00
CA LYS A 25 1.99 19.25 -1.01
C LYS A 25 3.43 19.73 -0.94
N ILE A 26 4.41 18.81 -0.96
CA ILE A 26 5.83 19.19 -0.99
C ILE A 26 6.17 19.93 -2.30
N ALA A 27 5.64 19.51 -3.44
CA ALA A 27 5.84 20.21 -4.70
C ALA A 27 5.27 21.65 -4.63
N LEU A 28 4.05 21.81 -4.13
CA LEU A 28 3.39 23.12 -3.94
C LEU A 28 4.18 24.04 -3.00
N SER A 29 4.63 23.52 -1.84
CA SER A 29 5.42 24.30 -0.86
C SER A 29 6.76 24.77 -1.40
N ASN A 30 7.30 24.09 -2.43
CA ASN A 30 8.50 24.47 -3.15
C ASN A 30 8.23 25.29 -4.43
N GLY A 31 7.04 25.85 -4.58
CA GLY A 31 6.67 26.74 -5.68
C GLY A 31 6.42 26.03 -7.02
N TRP A 32 6.16 24.71 -7.00
CA TRP A 32 5.75 23.98 -8.20
C TRP A 32 4.22 23.97 -8.33
N ARG A 33 3.72 23.78 -9.54
CA ARG A 33 2.33 23.39 -9.79
C ARG A 33 2.19 21.89 -9.58
N SER A 34 1.14 21.45 -8.88
CA SER A 34 0.87 20.03 -8.65
C SER A 34 -0.51 19.65 -9.14
N ILE A 35 -0.59 18.55 -9.91
CA ILE A 35 -1.81 18.03 -10.50
C ILE A 35 -1.87 16.52 -10.20
N ILE A 36 -3.06 16.02 -9.81
CA ILE A 36 -3.32 14.59 -9.66
C ILE A 36 -4.42 14.20 -10.65
N ALA A 37 -4.06 13.45 -11.68
CA ALA A 37 -4.98 12.80 -12.58
C ALA A 37 -5.43 11.46 -11.98
N TYR A 38 -6.73 11.30 -11.68
CA TYR A 38 -7.24 10.16 -10.93
C TYR A 38 -8.39 9.44 -11.65
N GLY A 39 -8.55 8.13 -11.37
CA GLY A 39 -9.64 7.33 -11.94
C GLY A 39 -10.92 7.50 -11.13
N ARG A 40 -10.89 7.14 -9.84
CA ARG A 40 -12.08 7.13 -8.98
C ARG A 40 -11.71 7.45 -7.53
N TRP A 41 -12.71 7.79 -6.73
CA TRP A 41 -12.59 8.12 -5.31
C TRP A 41 -11.54 9.19 -5.02
N TYR A 42 -12.01 10.27 -4.49
CA TYR A 42 -11.16 11.37 -4.07
C TYR A 42 -11.66 11.99 -2.77
N ASN A 43 -10.75 12.58 -2.03
CA ASN A 43 -11.03 13.56 -0.98
C ASN A 43 -10.51 14.93 -1.45
N PRO A 44 -10.90 16.03 -0.78
CA PRO A 44 -10.33 17.34 -1.03
C PRO A 44 -8.81 17.31 -1.08
N SER A 45 -8.23 17.96 -2.08
CA SER A 45 -6.79 17.97 -2.37
C SER A 45 -6.29 19.40 -2.49
N GLN A 46 -5.02 19.63 -2.15
CA GLN A 46 -4.33 20.88 -2.44
C GLN A 46 -3.80 20.92 -3.90
N SER A 47 -3.60 19.75 -4.51
CA SER A 47 -3.27 19.65 -5.92
C SER A 47 -4.51 19.87 -6.79
N GLU A 48 -4.31 20.35 -8.01
CA GLU A 48 -5.36 20.36 -9.02
C GLU A 48 -5.79 18.94 -9.36
N LEU A 49 -7.08 18.68 -9.48
CA LEU A 49 -7.60 17.35 -9.75
C LEU A 49 -8.13 17.25 -11.19
N TYR A 50 -7.73 16.18 -11.90
CA TYR A 50 -8.25 15.81 -13.21
C TYR A 50 -8.80 14.38 -13.19
N GLN A 51 -10.09 14.20 -13.45
CA GLN A 51 -10.72 12.88 -13.48
C GLN A 51 -10.52 12.18 -14.83
N ILE A 52 -9.98 10.97 -14.80
CA ILE A 52 -9.73 10.13 -15.97
C ILE A 52 -10.95 9.23 -16.22
N GLY A 53 -11.66 9.48 -17.32
CA GLY A 53 -12.80 8.67 -17.72
C GLY A 53 -14.04 8.88 -16.85
N SER A 54 -14.90 7.89 -16.83
CA SER A 54 -16.18 7.88 -16.15
C SER A 54 -16.42 6.56 -15.42
N ILE A 55 -17.42 6.53 -14.54
CA ILE A 55 -17.88 5.30 -13.87
C ILE A 55 -18.25 4.21 -14.88
N ARG A 56 -18.84 4.58 -16.03
CA ARG A 56 -19.17 3.62 -17.10
C ARG A 56 -17.93 3.01 -17.74
N ASP A 57 -16.90 3.84 -17.99
CA ASP A 57 -15.61 3.34 -18.51
C ASP A 57 -15.00 2.29 -17.57
N GLU A 58 -15.04 2.53 -16.26
CA GLU A 58 -14.53 1.60 -15.25
C GLU A 58 -15.35 0.32 -15.16
N GLN A 59 -16.67 0.41 -15.19
CA GLN A 59 -17.56 -0.75 -15.12
C GLN A 59 -17.34 -1.67 -16.33
N ILE A 60 -17.29 -1.12 -17.54
CA ILE A 60 -17.01 -1.88 -18.77
C ILE A 60 -15.62 -2.52 -18.67
N HIS A 61 -14.61 -1.77 -18.28
CA HIS A 61 -13.25 -2.28 -18.10
C HIS A 61 -13.21 -3.40 -17.05
N GLY A 62 -13.87 -3.22 -15.91
CA GLY A 62 -13.93 -4.20 -14.84
C GLY A 62 -14.60 -5.51 -15.27
N VAL A 63 -15.73 -5.43 -15.99
CA VAL A 63 -16.45 -6.61 -16.51
C VAL A 63 -15.60 -7.33 -17.56
N THR A 64 -15.08 -6.60 -18.54
CA THR A 64 -14.26 -7.20 -19.62
C THR A 64 -12.97 -7.79 -19.06
N SER A 65 -12.37 -7.19 -18.02
CA SER A 65 -11.19 -7.72 -17.36
C SER A 65 -11.48 -9.07 -16.68
N ARG A 66 -12.63 -9.19 -16.00
CA ARG A 66 -13.05 -10.46 -15.36
C ARG A 66 -13.32 -11.59 -16.35
N ILE A 67 -13.77 -11.25 -17.55
CA ILE A 67 -14.06 -12.25 -18.60
C ILE A 67 -12.79 -12.58 -19.40
N MET A 68 -12.05 -11.56 -19.82
CA MET A 68 -11.04 -11.65 -20.85
C MET A 68 -9.61 -11.57 -20.33
N ASP A 69 -9.38 -11.42 -19.02
CA ASP A 69 -8.05 -11.19 -18.42
C ASP A 69 -7.27 -10.07 -19.12
N ASN A 70 -7.94 -8.93 -19.36
CA ASN A 70 -7.38 -7.79 -20.08
C ASN A 70 -7.26 -6.52 -19.21
N HIS A 71 -6.88 -6.71 -17.96
CA HIS A 71 -6.67 -5.65 -17.00
C HIS A 71 -5.63 -4.62 -17.48
N GLY A 72 -6.02 -3.36 -17.48
CA GLY A 72 -5.18 -2.27 -18.00
C GLY A 72 -5.16 -2.14 -19.54
N LEU A 73 -6.02 -2.86 -20.27
CA LEU A 73 -6.05 -2.88 -21.74
C LEU A 73 -7.33 -2.25 -22.35
N MET A 74 -8.29 -1.83 -21.50
CA MET A 74 -9.51 -1.14 -21.92
C MET A 74 -9.39 0.38 -21.68
N SER A 75 -10.49 1.12 -21.56
CA SER A 75 -10.52 2.57 -21.29
C SER A 75 -9.72 3.42 -22.29
N ARG A 76 -9.71 3.01 -23.58
CA ARG A 76 -8.91 3.65 -24.65
C ARG A 76 -9.24 5.13 -24.84
N GLY A 77 -10.55 5.48 -24.87
CA GLY A 77 -10.99 6.87 -25.04
C GLY A 77 -10.60 7.75 -23.86
N ALA A 78 -10.76 7.26 -22.63
CA ALA A 78 -10.35 7.96 -21.43
C ALA A 78 -8.84 8.22 -21.41
N THR A 79 -8.04 7.23 -21.83
CA THR A 79 -6.57 7.38 -21.89
C THR A 79 -6.14 8.39 -22.96
N ARG A 80 -6.79 8.43 -24.12
CA ARG A 80 -6.49 9.44 -25.15
C ARG A 80 -6.79 10.86 -24.64
N ARG A 81 -7.95 11.07 -24.01
CA ARG A 81 -8.28 12.37 -23.39
C ARG A 81 -7.30 12.77 -22.29
N LEU A 82 -6.79 11.80 -21.53
CA LEU A 82 -5.71 12.06 -20.58
C LEU A 82 -4.44 12.54 -21.30
N ILE A 83 -4.06 11.93 -22.42
CA ILE A 83 -2.89 12.35 -23.21
C ILE A 83 -3.10 13.77 -23.74
N ASP A 84 -4.26 14.10 -24.31
CA ASP A 84 -4.59 15.45 -24.78
C ASP A 84 -4.47 16.48 -23.63
N TYR A 85 -4.89 16.09 -22.42
CA TYR A 85 -4.73 16.91 -21.22
C TYR A 85 -3.26 17.05 -20.81
N ILE A 86 -2.47 15.98 -20.85
CA ILE A 86 -1.02 16.03 -20.57
C ILE A 86 -0.30 16.98 -21.53
N GLU A 87 -0.65 16.95 -22.82
CA GLU A 87 -0.08 17.87 -23.82
C GLU A 87 -0.48 19.31 -23.56
N THR A 88 -1.73 19.55 -23.17
CA THR A 88 -2.21 20.91 -22.82
C THR A 88 -1.50 21.48 -21.59
N VAL A 89 -1.33 20.66 -20.55
CA VAL A 89 -0.67 21.04 -19.29
C VAL A 89 0.84 21.16 -19.47
N ASN A 90 1.40 20.34 -20.34
CA ASN A 90 2.83 20.23 -20.63
C ASN A 90 3.70 20.09 -19.33
N PRO A 91 3.47 19.07 -18.48
CA PRO A 91 4.17 18.92 -17.22
C PRO A 91 5.66 18.70 -17.41
N ASP A 92 6.48 19.14 -16.45
CA ASP A 92 7.93 18.91 -16.44
C ASP A 92 8.27 17.49 -15.96
N ILE A 93 7.46 16.92 -15.07
CA ILE A 93 7.58 15.55 -14.55
C ILE A 93 6.22 14.85 -14.62
N ILE A 94 6.21 13.60 -15.06
CA ILE A 94 5.05 12.71 -14.97
C ILE A 94 5.37 11.61 -13.98
N HIS A 95 4.57 11.50 -12.92
CA HIS A 95 4.73 10.48 -11.90
C HIS A 95 3.56 9.50 -11.90
N LEU A 96 3.85 8.23 -12.16
CA LEU A 96 2.90 7.15 -12.15
C LEU A 96 2.87 6.47 -10.78
N HIS A 97 1.68 6.18 -10.25
CA HIS A 97 1.45 5.34 -9.10
C HIS A 97 0.73 4.05 -9.52
N ASN A 98 -0.44 3.75 -8.94
CA ASN A 98 -1.24 2.62 -9.37
C ASN A 98 -1.97 2.94 -10.70
N ILE A 99 -1.35 2.54 -11.82
CA ILE A 99 -1.93 2.70 -13.17
C ILE A 99 -2.90 1.56 -13.53
N HIS A 100 -3.08 0.59 -12.65
CA HIS A 100 -4.11 -0.44 -12.74
C HIS A 100 -5.36 -0.05 -11.92
N GLY A 101 -6.47 -0.78 -12.05
CA GLY A 101 -7.72 -0.47 -11.36
C GLY A 101 -8.86 -0.09 -12.32
N TYR A 102 -8.78 -0.53 -13.56
CA TYR A 102 -9.85 -0.44 -14.58
C TYR A 102 -10.12 0.95 -15.16
N TYR A 103 -9.18 1.88 -15.16
CA TYR A 103 -9.38 3.26 -15.61
C TYR A 103 -8.45 3.71 -16.75
N LEU A 104 -7.34 3.00 -16.98
CA LEU A 104 -6.33 3.33 -18.00
C LEU A 104 -6.10 2.19 -18.99
N ASN A 105 -5.63 2.56 -20.20
CA ASN A 105 -5.03 1.66 -21.17
C ASN A 105 -3.52 1.89 -21.18
N TYR A 106 -2.75 1.01 -20.51
CA TYR A 106 -1.31 1.20 -20.40
C TYR A 106 -0.57 1.14 -21.73
N PRO A 107 -0.93 0.31 -22.74
CA PRO A 107 -0.28 0.39 -24.05
C PRO A 107 -0.33 1.79 -24.67
N ILE A 108 -1.52 2.41 -24.72
CA ILE A 108 -1.70 3.74 -25.29
C ILE A 108 -0.92 4.79 -24.48
N LEU A 109 -0.95 4.70 -23.16
CA LEU A 109 -0.22 5.63 -22.29
C LEU A 109 1.30 5.48 -22.49
N PHE A 110 1.83 4.25 -22.50
CA PHE A 110 3.28 4.01 -22.60
C PHE A 110 3.83 4.31 -24.00
N ASP A 111 3.04 4.10 -25.07
CA ASP A 111 3.38 4.56 -26.42
C ASP A 111 3.57 6.09 -26.48
N TYR A 112 2.77 6.83 -25.73
CA TYR A 112 2.92 8.28 -25.59
C TYR A 112 4.14 8.63 -24.73
N LEU A 113 4.28 8.00 -23.55
CA LEU A 113 5.37 8.26 -22.62
C LEU A 113 6.76 8.00 -23.26
N ALA A 114 6.86 6.98 -24.10
CA ALA A 114 8.10 6.67 -24.83
C ALA A 114 8.54 7.78 -25.80
N LYS A 115 7.62 8.65 -26.22
CA LYS A 115 7.88 9.72 -27.21
C LYS A 115 7.99 11.11 -26.60
N THR A 116 7.52 11.29 -25.37
CA THR A 116 7.40 12.63 -24.79
C THR A 116 8.74 13.27 -24.43
N GLY A 117 9.81 12.49 -24.29
CA GLY A 117 11.14 12.98 -23.87
C GLY A 117 11.21 13.45 -22.40
N LYS A 118 10.10 13.52 -21.69
CA LYS A 118 10.02 14.01 -20.30
C LYS A 118 10.52 12.96 -19.30
N PRO A 119 11.03 13.36 -18.14
CA PRO A 119 11.28 12.44 -17.03
C PRO A 119 9.98 11.80 -16.56
N ILE A 120 9.97 10.45 -16.50
CA ILE A 120 8.86 9.64 -16.00
C ILE A 120 9.34 8.94 -14.73
N VAL A 121 8.59 9.11 -13.65
CA VAL A 121 8.80 8.40 -12.39
C VAL A 121 7.65 7.43 -12.20
N TRP A 122 7.91 6.22 -11.72
CA TRP A 122 6.85 5.27 -11.39
C TRP A 122 7.10 4.62 -10.03
N THR A 123 6.26 4.97 -9.04
CA THR A 123 6.27 4.31 -7.74
C THR A 123 5.45 3.03 -7.78
N LEU A 124 6.11 1.92 -7.52
CA LEU A 124 5.52 0.60 -7.43
C LEU A 124 4.98 0.37 -6.02
N HIS A 125 3.66 0.26 -5.90
CA HIS A 125 2.97 -0.02 -4.64
C HIS A 125 2.62 -1.50 -4.45
N ASP A 126 2.73 -2.29 -5.51
CA ASP A 126 2.49 -3.73 -5.54
C ASP A 126 3.28 -4.41 -6.67
N CYS A 127 3.08 -5.71 -6.84
CA CYS A 127 3.83 -6.52 -7.81
C CYS A 127 3.22 -6.51 -9.22
N TRP A 128 2.08 -5.82 -9.44
CA TRP A 128 1.37 -5.88 -10.72
C TRP A 128 2.23 -5.46 -11.92
N ALA A 129 3.13 -4.53 -11.73
CA ALA A 129 3.96 -3.98 -12.81
C ALA A 129 4.79 -5.06 -13.52
N TYR A 130 5.31 -6.04 -12.80
CA TYR A 130 6.21 -7.06 -13.34
C TYR A 130 5.63 -8.49 -13.37
N THR A 131 4.38 -8.67 -12.94
CA THR A 131 3.66 -9.94 -13.08
C THR A 131 2.80 -9.97 -14.35
N GLY A 132 2.36 -11.15 -14.77
CA GLY A 132 1.44 -11.28 -15.90
C GLY A 132 -0.03 -11.05 -15.54
N HIS A 133 -0.37 -11.07 -14.24
CA HIS A 133 -1.75 -10.98 -13.77
C HIS A 133 -1.84 -10.32 -12.39
N CYS A 134 -1.38 -11.00 -11.34
CA CYS A 134 -1.65 -10.68 -9.94
C CYS A 134 -0.91 -9.43 -9.43
N ALA A 135 -1.52 -8.76 -8.44
CA ALA A 135 -0.88 -7.66 -7.71
C ALA A 135 0.02 -8.16 -6.55
N HIS A 136 -0.23 -9.40 -6.07
CA HIS A 136 0.57 -10.08 -5.07
C HIS A 136 0.72 -11.54 -5.45
N TYR A 137 1.89 -12.13 -5.22
CA TYR A 137 2.20 -13.51 -5.60
C TYR A 137 2.66 -14.36 -4.40
N MET A 138 2.94 -13.72 -3.25
CA MET A 138 3.63 -14.33 -2.12
C MET A 138 2.84 -15.50 -1.53
N PHE A 139 1.54 -15.35 -1.31
CA PHE A 139 0.69 -16.42 -0.78
C PHE A 139 0.71 -17.69 -1.66
N ALA A 140 0.75 -17.53 -2.97
CA ALA A 140 0.87 -18.67 -3.90
C ALA A 140 2.30 -19.16 -4.08
N ARG A 141 3.29 -18.49 -3.47
CA ARG A 141 4.72 -18.78 -3.60
C ARG A 141 5.15 -18.96 -5.08
N CYS A 142 4.67 -18.06 -5.95
CA CYS A 142 4.79 -18.17 -7.39
C CYS A 142 6.00 -17.39 -7.91
N ASP A 143 6.97 -18.06 -8.50
CA ASP A 143 8.20 -17.46 -9.07
C ASP A 143 8.16 -17.24 -10.59
N LYS A 144 7.02 -17.50 -11.26
CA LYS A 144 6.91 -17.41 -12.73
C LYS A 144 7.19 -16.00 -13.26
N TRP A 145 6.93 -14.96 -12.46
CA TRP A 145 7.19 -13.58 -12.83
C TRP A 145 8.67 -13.27 -13.10
N LYS A 146 9.59 -14.06 -12.57
CA LYS A 146 11.04 -13.93 -12.81
C LYS A 146 11.43 -14.25 -14.25
N THR A 147 10.70 -15.15 -14.89
CA THR A 147 11.01 -15.64 -16.25
C THR A 147 9.87 -15.42 -17.24
N LEU A 148 8.72 -16.05 -17.02
CA LEU A 148 7.53 -15.92 -17.86
C LEU A 148 6.28 -16.36 -17.10
N CYS A 149 5.37 -15.40 -16.84
CA CYS A 149 4.07 -15.73 -16.30
C CYS A 149 3.21 -16.51 -17.33
N GLN A 150 2.66 -17.63 -16.88
CA GLN A 150 1.65 -18.41 -17.61
C GLN A 150 0.95 -19.36 -16.64
N HIS A 151 -0.29 -19.77 -16.92
CA HIS A 151 -1.08 -20.62 -16.03
C HIS A 151 -1.07 -20.06 -14.60
N CYS A 152 -1.68 -18.84 -14.45
CA CYS A 152 -1.60 -18.08 -13.21
C CYS A 152 -2.35 -18.78 -12.08
N PRO A 153 -1.68 -19.12 -10.95
CA PRO A 153 -2.34 -19.74 -9.79
C PRO A 153 -3.20 -18.73 -9.00
N GLN A 154 -3.09 -17.45 -9.31
CA GLN A 154 -3.78 -16.33 -8.64
C GLN A 154 -4.89 -15.71 -9.49
N ARG A 155 -5.39 -16.43 -10.49
CA ARG A 155 -6.38 -15.90 -11.44
C ARG A 155 -7.71 -15.49 -10.80
N ASP A 156 -8.07 -16.08 -9.68
CA ASP A 156 -9.28 -15.81 -8.91
C ASP A 156 -9.13 -14.65 -7.91
N THR A 157 -7.91 -14.13 -7.74
CA THR A 157 -7.61 -12.97 -6.89
C THR A 157 -7.54 -11.68 -7.73
N TYR A 158 -7.21 -10.56 -7.10
CA TYR A 158 -7.13 -9.27 -7.82
C TYR A 158 -5.88 -9.19 -8.73
N PRO A 159 -6.07 -8.76 -9.98
CA PRO A 159 -7.31 -8.48 -10.72
C PRO A 159 -7.98 -9.78 -11.20
N LYS A 160 -9.19 -10.08 -10.70
CA LYS A 160 -9.85 -11.37 -10.93
C LYS A 160 -10.16 -11.61 -12.41
N SER A 161 -9.84 -12.82 -12.93
CA SER A 161 -10.31 -13.33 -14.23
C SER A 161 -11.02 -14.68 -14.05
N ILE A 162 -12.25 -14.78 -14.59
CA ILE A 162 -13.10 -15.94 -14.37
C ILE A 162 -12.96 -16.96 -15.51
N LEU A 163 -12.92 -16.49 -16.76
CA LEU A 163 -12.95 -17.39 -17.93
C LEU A 163 -11.55 -17.63 -18.51
N LEU A 164 -10.82 -16.58 -18.83
CA LEU A 164 -9.55 -16.70 -19.55
C LEU A 164 -8.35 -16.48 -18.63
N ASP A 165 -7.28 -17.20 -18.91
CA ASP A 165 -5.93 -16.93 -18.41
C ASP A 165 -5.09 -16.39 -19.55
N ARG A 166 -4.83 -15.09 -19.54
CA ARG A 166 -3.93 -14.42 -20.48
C ARG A 166 -2.64 -13.94 -19.83
N SER A 167 -2.27 -14.51 -18.69
CA SER A 167 -1.10 -14.10 -17.91
C SER A 167 0.17 -14.08 -18.75
N LYS A 168 0.38 -15.05 -19.67
CA LYS A 168 1.53 -15.05 -20.61
C LYS A 168 1.51 -13.84 -21.53
N ARG A 169 0.37 -13.56 -22.18
CA ARG A 169 0.22 -12.43 -23.09
C ARG A 169 0.41 -11.12 -22.35
N ASN A 170 -0.21 -10.97 -21.19
CA ASN A 170 -0.16 -9.75 -20.38
C ASN A 170 1.27 -9.50 -19.88
N TYR A 171 2.00 -10.55 -19.48
CA TYR A 171 3.42 -10.45 -19.10
C TYR A 171 4.27 -9.91 -20.26
N LEU A 172 4.12 -10.48 -21.45
CA LEU A 172 4.87 -10.06 -22.64
C LEU A 172 4.53 -8.64 -23.08
N LEU A 173 3.23 -8.25 -23.01
CA LEU A 173 2.80 -6.89 -23.28
C LEU A 173 3.40 -5.90 -22.29
N LYS A 174 3.33 -6.18 -20.98
CA LYS A 174 3.92 -5.32 -19.95
C LYS A 174 5.42 -5.18 -20.16
N LYS A 175 6.14 -6.29 -20.39
CA LYS A 175 7.57 -6.26 -20.71
C LYS A 175 7.86 -5.34 -21.89
N HIS A 176 7.10 -5.48 -22.99
CA HIS A 176 7.27 -4.65 -24.18
C HIS A 176 7.08 -3.16 -23.89
N TYR A 177 5.92 -2.79 -23.31
CA TYR A 177 5.59 -1.38 -23.11
C TYR A 177 6.38 -0.72 -21.98
N PHE A 178 6.57 -1.40 -20.86
CA PHE A 178 7.21 -0.77 -19.69
C PHE A 178 8.72 -0.63 -19.88
N CYS A 179 9.35 -1.53 -20.63
CA CYS A 179 10.77 -1.39 -20.97
C CYS A 179 11.03 -0.49 -22.20
N SER A 180 9.99 0.03 -22.88
CA SER A 180 10.19 0.87 -24.07
C SER A 180 10.36 2.36 -23.76
N VAL A 181 10.14 2.79 -22.51
CA VAL A 181 10.19 4.21 -22.12
C VAL A 181 11.63 4.56 -21.67
N PRO A 182 12.39 5.36 -22.45
CA PRO A 182 13.81 5.58 -22.18
C PRO A 182 14.10 6.37 -20.89
N ASN A 183 13.20 7.27 -20.52
CA ASN A 183 13.36 8.17 -19.37
C ASN A 183 12.52 7.71 -18.15
N LEU A 184 12.24 6.41 -18.02
CA LEU A 184 11.49 5.83 -16.92
C LEU A 184 12.41 5.50 -15.75
N THR A 185 12.11 6.07 -14.59
CA THR A 185 12.74 5.80 -13.31
C THR A 185 11.73 5.12 -12.39
N LEU A 186 12.09 3.97 -11.82
CA LEU A 186 11.26 3.23 -10.89
C LEU A 186 11.57 3.60 -9.44
N ILE A 187 10.56 3.58 -8.58
CA ILE A 187 10.71 3.67 -7.13
C ILE A 187 10.00 2.48 -6.50
N ALA A 188 10.72 1.71 -5.69
CA ALA A 188 10.17 0.65 -4.86
C ALA A 188 9.91 1.18 -3.44
N VAL A 189 8.75 0.84 -2.86
CA VAL A 189 8.36 1.30 -1.52
C VAL A 189 8.94 0.48 -0.37
N SER A 190 9.70 -0.58 -0.70
CA SER A 190 10.42 -1.41 0.24
C SER A 190 11.69 -1.98 -0.42
N GLN A 191 12.66 -2.36 0.40
CA GLN A 191 13.87 -3.05 -0.05
C GLN A 191 13.52 -4.42 -0.66
N TRP A 192 12.53 -5.11 -0.06
CA TRP A 192 12.00 -6.36 -0.57
C TRP A 192 11.50 -6.19 -2.02
N LEU A 193 10.63 -5.18 -2.26
CA LEU A 193 10.10 -4.91 -3.60
C LEU A 193 11.21 -4.49 -4.57
N GLN A 194 12.21 -3.74 -4.10
CA GLN A 194 13.38 -3.39 -4.91
C GLN A 194 14.15 -4.64 -5.35
N ASN A 195 14.34 -5.61 -4.45
CA ASN A 195 15.02 -6.87 -4.74
C ASN A 195 14.22 -7.73 -5.73
N ASP A 196 12.89 -7.70 -5.66
CA ASP A 196 12.02 -8.35 -6.64
C ASP A 196 12.16 -7.72 -8.02
N VAL A 197 12.08 -6.40 -8.12
CA VAL A 197 12.22 -5.67 -9.40
C VAL A 197 13.55 -6.00 -10.06
N LYS A 198 14.64 -6.11 -9.30
CA LYS A 198 15.97 -6.53 -9.81
C LYS A 198 16.01 -7.95 -10.38
N GLN A 199 15.04 -8.81 -10.04
CA GLN A 199 14.90 -10.17 -10.56
C GLN A 199 13.85 -10.26 -11.69
N SER A 200 13.13 -9.19 -11.98
CA SER A 200 12.07 -9.12 -12.99
C SER A 200 12.58 -8.64 -14.34
N PHE A 201 11.69 -8.55 -15.32
CA PHE A 201 12.02 -7.94 -16.62
C PHE A 201 12.25 -6.42 -16.55
N LEU A 202 11.99 -5.78 -15.42
CA LEU A 202 12.25 -4.34 -15.19
C LEU A 202 13.66 -4.08 -14.63
N LYS A 203 14.48 -5.10 -14.43
CA LYS A 203 15.79 -5.05 -13.74
C LYS A 203 16.79 -4.05 -14.31
N ASP A 204 16.69 -3.73 -15.60
CA ASP A 204 17.64 -2.86 -16.32
C ASP A 204 17.21 -1.37 -16.27
N LEU A 205 16.05 -1.05 -15.69
CA LEU A 205 15.59 0.34 -15.51
C LEU A 205 16.23 0.98 -14.27
N PRO A 206 16.49 2.30 -14.30
CA PRO A 206 16.87 3.04 -13.09
C PRO A 206 15.89 2.79 -11.95
N LEU A 207 16.39 2.37 -10.79
CA LEU A 207 15.57 1.93 -9.67
C LEU A 207 16.06 2.52 -8.35
N TYR A 208 15.19 3.29 -7.71
CA TYR A 208 15.40 3.87 -6.39
C TYR A 208 14.54 3.15 -5.35
N HIS A 209 14.92 3.29 -4.10
CA HIS A 209 14.14 2.81 -2.96
C HIS A 209 13.78 4.02 -2.09
N ILE A 210 12.48 4.22 -1.86
CA ILE A 210 11.95 5.22 -0.94
C ILE A 210 10.81 4.55 -0.17
N HIS A 211 11.01 4.29 1.12
CA HIS A 211 9.96 3.73 1.97
C HIS A 211 8.72 4.63 2.01
N ASN A 212 7.55 4.02 2.19
CA ASN A 212 6.39 4.79 2.60
C ASN A 212 6.64 5.38 3.98
N GLY A 213 6.13 6.59 4.20
CA GLY A 213 6.14 7.23 5.50
C GLY A 213 4.75 7.34 6.10
N ILE A 214 4.69 7.69 7.38
CA ILE A 214 3.47 7.97 8.12
C ILE A 214 3.47 9.41 8.65
N ASP A 215 2.29 10.03 8.69
CA ASP A 215 2.12 11.35 9.30
C ASP A 215 2.16 11.24 10.82
N THR A 216 3.30 11.60 11.41
CA THR A 216 3.56 11.55 12.85
C THR A 216 2.81 12.64 13.64
N ASN A 217 2.16 13.58 12.99
CA ASN A 217 1.23 14.53 13.63
C ASN A 217 -0.19 13.96 13.71
N THR A 218 -0.54 13.03 12.83
CA THR A 218 -1.81 12.31 12.88
C THR A 218 -1.72 11.09 13.78
N PHE A 219 -0.63 10.31 13.70
CA PHE A 219 -0.37 9.15 14.53
C PHE A 219 0.72 9.48 15.56
N TYR A 220 0.33 9.51 16.82
CA TYR A 220 1.16 9.80 17.99
C TYR A 220 0.59 9.10 19.23
N ILE A 221 1.36 9.04 20.32
CA ILE A 221 0.93 8.46 21.58
C ILE A 221 -0.21 9.33 22.15
N ASP A 222 -1.44 8.83 22.13
CA ASP A 222 -2.63 9.54 22.60
C ASP A 222 -3.00 9.06 24.01
N ARG A 223 -2.92 9.95 25.00
CA ARG A 223 -3.21 9.64 26.40
C ARG A 223 -4.68 9.84 26.78
N ASP A 224 -5.47 10.49 25.93
CA ASP A 224 -6.91 10.68 26.14
C ASP A 224 -7.70 9.50 25.56
N THR A 225 -7.74 8.39 26.27
CA THR A 225 -8.27 7.11 25.76
C THR A 225 -9.48 6.57 26.51
N ASP A 226 -9.88 7.16 27.65
CA ASP A 226 -10.91 6.59 28.54
C ASP A 226 -12.25 6.33 27.86
N GLY A 227 -12.75 7.27 27.05
CA GLY A 227 -13.99 7.11 26.30
C GLY A 227 -13.99 5.99 25.25
N LEU A 228 -12.81 5.50 24.86
CA LEU A 228 -12.66 4.47 23.84
C LEU A 228 -13.06 3.08 24.34
N TYR A 229 -12.71 2.76 25.58
CA TYR A 229 -13.05 1.48 26.22
C TYR A 229 -14.57 1.27 26.26
N THR A 230 -15.29 2.30 26.73
CA THR A 230 -16.77 2.28 26.75
C THR A 230 -17.36 2.22 25.34
N LYS A 231 -16.80 3.00 24.40
CA LYS A 231 -17.30 3.10 23.02
C LYS A 231 -17.25 1.77 22.27
N TYR A 232 -16.20 1.01 22.48
CA TYR A 232 -15.97 -0.26 21.76
C TYR A 232 -16.13 -1.49 22.65
N ASN A 233 -16.64 -1.34 23.91
CA ASN A 233 -16.79 -2.41 24.88
C ASN A 233 -15.49 -3.18 25.16
N ILE A 234 -14.37 -2.46 25.27
CA ILE A 234 -13.07 -3.04 25.57
C ILE A 234 -12.91 -3.14 27.09
N PRO A 235 -12.59 -4.29 27.67
CA PRO A 235 -12.36 -4.44 29.11
C PRO A 235 -11.12 -3.65 29.56
N HIS A 236 -11.23 -2.92 30.68
CA HIS A 236 -10.12 -2.16 31.24
C HIS A 236 -9.06 -3.03 31.95
N ASP A 237 -9.44 -4.24 32.37
CA ASP A 237 -8.65 -5.17 33.15
C ASP A 237 -7.90 -6.20 32.30
N LYS A 238 -7.96 -6.08 30.97
CA LYS A 238 -7.35 -7.01 30.03
C LYS A 238 -6.23 -6.37 29.21
N ARG A 239 -5.22 -7.15 28.89
CA ARG A 239 -4.19 -6.80 27.93
C ARG A 239 -4.74 -6.88 26.52
N ILE A 240 -4.38 -5.91 25.69
CA ILE A 240 -4.99 -5.73 24.36
C ILE A 240 -4.02 -6.14 23.26
N VAL A 241 -4.41 -7.15 22.49
CA VAL A 241 -3.77 -7.55 21.23
C VAL A 241 -4.57 -6.96 20.07
N LEU A 242 -4.00 -6.03 19.33
CA LEU A 242 -4.70 -5.30 18.27
C LEU A 242 -4.35 -5.84 16.87
N GLY A 243 -5.35 -6.09 16.04
CA GLY A 243 -5.22 -6.38 14.61
C GLY A 243 -6.05 -5.43 13.76
N VAL A 244 -5.49 -4.89 12.68
CA VAL A 244 -6.16 -3.91 11.82
C VAL A 244 -6.00 -4.27 10.34
N ALA A 245 -7.11 -4.37 9.61
CA ALA A 245 -7.08 -4.49 8.15
C ALA A 245 -8.32 -3.83 7.53
N SER A 246 -8.15 -3.18 6.39
CA SER A 246 -9.29 -2.68 5.59
C SER A 246 -10.01 -3.80 4.83
N ASN A 247 -9.31 -4.91 4.58
CA ASN A 247 -9.81 -6.14 3.99
C ASN A 247 -9.00 -7.29 4.57
N TRP A 248 -9.67 -8.22 5.23
CA TRP A 248 -9.05 -9.36 5.92
C TRP A 248 -8.68 -10.54 5.01
N PHE A 249 -8.86 -10.42 3.71
CA PHE A 249 -8.38 -11.44 2.79
C PHE A 249 -6.85 -11.56 2.87
N ARG A 250 -6.34 -12.72 3.28
CA ARG A 250 -4.91 -12.99 3.50
C ARG A 250 -4.22 -12.07 4.53
N LYS A 251 -4.99 -11.51 5.46
CA LYS A 251 -4.48 -10.66 6.55
C LYS A 251 -4.53 -11.35 7.91
N GLY A 252 -4.57 -12.69 7.93
CA GLY A 252 -4.44 -13.50 9.14
C GLY A 252 -5.68 -13.57 10.03
N PHE A 253 -6.89 -13.37 9.50
CA PHE A 253 -8.10 -13.46 10.32
C PHE A 253 -8.21 -14.80 11.05
N GLU A 254 -8.02 -15.92 10.35
CA GLU A 254 -8.08 -17.26 10.93
C GLU A 254 -6.93 -17.48 11.94
N ASP A 255 -5.76 -16.88 11.70
CA ASP A 255 -4.61 -16.93 12.61
C ASP A 255 -4.94 -16.25 13.95
N PHE A 256 -5.64 -15.10 13.91
CA PHE A 256 -6.14 -14.45 15.13
C PHE A 256 -7.16 -15.29 15.89
N ILE A 257 -8.06 -16.00 15.18
CA ILE A 257 -9.01 -16.91 15.82
C ILE A 257 -8.29 -18.08 16.49
N GLN A 258 -7.29 -18.67 15.81
CA GLN A 258 -6.45 -19.71 16.38
C GLN A 258 -5.67 -19.22 17.61
N LEU A 259 -5.06 -18.03 17.50
CA LEU A 259 -4.33 -17.39 18.59
C LEU A 259 -5.23 -17.18 19.82
N ARG A 260 -6.51 -16.76 19.66
CA ARG A 260 -7.44 -16.59 20.78
C ARG A 260 -7.63 -17.89 21.58
N HIS A 261 -7.67 -19.04 20.92
CA HIS A 261 -7.80 -20.33 21.62
C HIS A 261 -6.57 -20.73 22.43
N MET A 262 -5.42 -20.11 22.20
CA MET A 262 -4.17 -20.35 22.91
C MET A 262 -3.88 -19.32 24.01
N LEU A 263 -4.52 -18.13 23.92
CA LEU A 263 -4.40 -17.08 24.93
C LEU A 263 -5.29 -17.37 26.14
N ASP A 264 -4.81 -17.07 27.32
CA ASP A 264 -5.60 -17.12 28.56
C ASP A 264 -6.54 -15.90 28.68
N ASP A 265 -7.27 -15.84 29.80
CA ASP A 265 -8.28 -14.80 30.01
C ASP A 265 -7.71 -13.42 30.38
N GLU A 266 -6.41 -13.31 30.59
CA GLU A 266 -5.73 -12.03 30.81
C GLU A 266 -5.76 -11.16 29.54
N TYR A 267 -5.93 -11.76 28.34
CA TYR A 267 -5.87 -11.08 27.07
C TYR A 267 -7.23 -10.92 26.41
N THR A 268 -7.40 -9.81 25.69
CA THR A 268 -8.47 -9.60 24.70
C THR A 268 -7.87 -9.25 23.35
N ILE A 269 -8.44 -9.80 22.29
CA ILE A 269 -8.05 -9.45 20.91
C ILE A 269 -9.05 -8.43 20.38
N VAL A 270 -8.57 -7.32 19.83
CA VAL A 270 -9.38 -6.31 19.18
C VAL A 270 -9.08 -6.31 17.69
N LEU A 271 -10.08 -6.60 16.84
CA LEU A 271 -9.93 -6.65 15.38
C LEU A 271 -10.73 -5.55 14.70
N VAL A 272 -10.07 -4.71 13.91
CA VAL A 272 -10.69 -3.59 13.19
C VAL A 272 -10.80 -3.88 11.69
N GLY A 273 -11.91 -3.49 11.08
CA GLY A 273 -12.16 -3.65 9.64
C GLY A 273 -12.94 -4.91 9.27
N LEU A 274 -13.71 -5.46 10.20
CA LEU A 274 -14.46 -6.71 10.02
C LEU A 274 -15.77 -6.50 9.25
N THR A 275 -16.14 -7.52 8.48
CA THR A 275 -17.47 -7.62 7.85
C THR A 275 -18.49 -8.18 8.81
N ASP A 276 -19.80 -7.99 8.53
CA ASP A 276 -20.88 -8.57 9.34
C ASP A 276 -20.81 -10.10 9.45
N LYS A 277 -20.32 -10.77 8.42
CA LYS A 277 -20.12 -12.22 8.43
C LYS A 277 -19.02 -12.60 9.43
N MET A 278 -17.91 -11.89 9.44
CA MET A 278 -16.78 -12.15 10.34
C MET A 278 -17.15 -11.86 11.80
N LEU A 279 -17.88 -10.78 12.06
CA LEU A 279 -18.35 -10.45 13.41
C LEU A 279 -19.16 -11.58 14.05
N LYS A 280 -19.96 -12.32 13.26
CA LYS A 280 -20.76 -13.47 13.75
C LYS A 280 -19.92 -14.70 14.05
N GLN A 281 -18.68 -14.75 13.64
CA GLN A 281 -17.76 -15.89 13.79
C GLN A 281 -16.75 -15.67 14.92
N LEU A 282 -16.79 -14.51 15.60
CA LEU A 282 -15.82 -14.19 16.64
C LEU A 282 -16.05 -15.05 17.90
N PRO A 283 -15.02 -15.69 18.43
CA PRO A 283 -15.09 -16.38 19.70
C PRO A 283 -15.10 -15.39 20.89
N THR A 284 -15.46 -15.88 22.06
CA THR A 284 -15.33 -15.11 23.30
C THR A 284 -13.91 -14.61 23.51
N GLY A 285 -13.76 -13.36 23.96
CA GLY A 285 -12.45 -12.69 24.14
C GLY A 285 -11.88 -12.06 22.87
N VAL A 286 -12.66 -12.02 21.77
CA VAL A 286 -12.36 -11.23 20.58
C VAL A 286 -13.42 -10.14 20.39
N ILE A 287 -13.00 -8.90 20.33
CA ILE A 287 -13.84 -7.72 20.07
C ILE A 287 -13.68 -7.32 18.62
N GLY A 288 -14.78 -7.28 17.89
CA GLY A 288 -14.81 -6.91 16.48
C GLY A 288 -15.33 -5.50 16.26
N ILE A 289 -14.57 -4.70 15.53
CA ILE A 289 -14.93 -3.35 15.10
C ILE A 289 -15.05 -3.33 13.58
N LYS A 290 -16.25 -3.03 13.05
CA LYS A 290 -16.46 -2.91 11.60
C LYS A 290 -15.59 -1.82 10.97
N ARG A 291 -15.66 -0.65 11.58
CA ARG A 291 -14.95 0.56 11.15
C ARG A 291 -14.89 1.55 12.29
N THR A 292 -13.76 2.19 12.47
CA THR A 292 -13.66 3.35 13.37
C THR A 292 -14.39 4.54 12.79
N GLN A 293 -14.88 5.43 13.63
CA GLN A 293 -15.61 6.61 13.18
C GLN A 293 -14.70 7.66 12.53
N ASN A 294 -13.44 7.71 12.97
CA ASN A 294 -12.46 8.68 12.51
C ASN A 294 -11.03 8.17 12.75
N VAL A 295 -10.05 8.90 12.31
CA VAL A 295 -8.62 8.58 12.48
C VAL A 295 -8.17 8.70 13.94
N ALA A 296 -8.79 9.58 14.74
CA ALA A 296 -8.47 9.70 16.16
C ALA A 296 -8.80 8.41 16.93
N ASP A 297 -9.93 7.77 16.62
CA ASP A 297 -10.25 6.46 17.21
C ASP A 297 -9.17 5.41 16.87
N MET A 298 -8.68 5.40 15.62
CA MET A 298 -7.61 4.48 15.24
C MET A 298 -6.33 4.75 16.01
N ARG A 299 -5.92 6.01 16.13
CA ARG A 299 -4.76 6.40 16.90
C ARG A 299 -4.88 5.96 18.35
N LYS A 300 -6.05 6.21 18.97
CA LYS A 300 -6.34 5.80 20.36
C LYS A 300 -6.31 4.27 20.52
N LEU A 301 -6.86 3.51 19.57
CA LEU A 301 -6.80 2.04 19.57
C LEU A 301 -5.36 1.53 19.51
N TYR A 302 -4.51 2.12 18.68
CA TYR A 302 -3.10 1.80 18.69
C TYR A 302 -2.48 2.14 20.05
N SER A 303 -2.75 3.34 20.61
CA SER A 303 -2.10 3.80 21.86
C SER A 303 -2.50 3.00 23.11
N ILE A 304 -3.66 2.33 23.13
CA ILE A 304 -4.07 1.47 24.26
C ILE A 304 -3.65 0.01 24.09
N ALA A 305 -3.16 -0.38 22.93
CA ALA A 305 -2.79 -1.77 22.68
C ALA A 305 -1.43 -2.09 23.31
N ASP A 306 -1.36 -3.23 24.04
CA ASP A 306 -0.06 -3.74 24.55
C ASP A 306 0.82 -4.21 23.41
N VAL A 307 0.21 -4.73 22.32
CA VAL A 307 0.89 -5.15 21.10
C VAL A 307 -0.01 -5.03 19.88
N TYR A 308 0.55 -4.57 18.79
CA TYR A 308 -0.08 -4.64 17.48
C TYR A 308 0.43 -5.87 16.71
N MET A 309 -0.48 -6.65 16.16
CA MET A 309 -0.12 -7.80 15.35
C MET A 309 -0.53 -7.62 13.90
N ASN A 310 0.43 -7.87 13.00
CA ASN A 310 0.21 -7.88 11.56
C ASN A 310 0.48 -9.28 11.01
N LEU A 311 -0.49 -10.17 11.09
CA LEU A 311 -0.39 -11.55 10.63
C LEU A 311 -0.69 -11.67 9.12
N THR A 312 -0.15 -10.73 8.33
CA THR A 312 -0.40 -10.69 6.88
C THR A 312 0.41 -11.75 6.14
N TRP A 313 -0.26 -12.47 5.24
CA TRP A 313 0.37 -13.44 4.34
C TRP A 313 0.96 -12.80 3.08
N GLU A 314 0.57 -11.56 2.79
CA GLU A 314 1.11 -10.78 1.68
C GLU A 314 0.93 -9.28 1.90
N ASP A 315 2.03 -8.54 1.88
CA ASP A 315 2.08 -7.08 1.88
C ASP A 315 3.43 -6.61 1.32
N ASN A 316 3.46 -5.45 0.68
CA ASN A 316 4.71 -4.89 0.17
C ASN A 316 5.41 -4.00 1.17
N PHE A 317 4.67 -3.22 1.93
CA PHE A 317 5.16 -2.39 3.03
C PHE A 317 3.96 -1.85 3.83
N PRO A 318 3.53 -2.55 4.90
CA PRO A 318 2.31 -2.21 5.63
C PRO A 318 2.45 -0.93 6.45
N THR A 319 1.72 0.11 6.08
CA THR A 319 1.69 1.36 6.84
C THR A 319 1.08 1.22 8.23
N THR A 320 0.28 0.17 8.46
CA THR A 320 -0.29 -0.14 9.78
C THR A 320 0.76 -0.47 10.83
N ASN A 321 1.91 -1.07 10.42
CA ASN A 321 3.06 -1.23 11.33
C ASN A 321 3.61 0.13 11.77
N LEU A 322 3.73 1.08 10.81
CA LEU A 322 4.20 2.43 11.09
C LEU A 322 3.22 3.19 11.99
N GLU A 323 1.91 3.02 11.75
CA GLU A 323 0.84 3.63 12.55
C GLU A 323 0.93 3.17 14.01
N ALA A 324 1.07 1.85 14.25
CA ALA A 324 1.19 1.28 15.58
C ALA A 324 2.44 1.79 16.31
N LEU A 325 3.60 1.69 15.68
CA LEU A 325 4.86 2.18 16.25
C LEU A 325 4.84 3.69 16.52
N ALA A 326 4.26 4.50 15.63
CA ALA A 326 4.10 5.94 15.84
C ALA A 326 3.23 6.28 17.05
N CYS A 327 2.29 5.39 17.41
CA CYS A 327 1.44 5.47 18.60
C CYS A 327 2.07 4.83 19.85
N GLY A 328 3.33 4.39 19.78
CA GLY A 328 4.07 3.81 20.92
C GLY A 328 3.88 2.30 21.10
N THR A 329 3.20 1.62 20.17
CA THR A 329 2.83 0.21 20.33
C THR A 329 3.82 -0.70 19.61
N PRO A 330 4.45 -1.68 20.26
CA PRO A 330 5.34 -2.64 19.64
C PRO A 330 4.59 -3.53 18.65
N VAL A 331 5.29 -4.02 17.62
CA VAL A 331 4.69 -4.76 16.51
C VAL A 331 5.22 -6.19 16.46
N ILE A 332 4.31 -7.15 16.32
CA ILE A 332 4.63 -8.53 15.93
C ILE A 332 4.11 -8.71 14.49
N THR A 333 4.95 -9.11 13.56
CA THR A 333 4.56 -9.30 12.17
C THR A 333 5.08 -10.60 11.58
N TYR A 334 4.33 -11.19 10.65
CA TYR A 334 4.87 -12.25 9.82
C TYR A 334 6.00 -11.74 8.93
N ASP A 335 6.98 -12.59 8.64
CA ASP A 335 7.97 -12.34 7.58
C ASP A 335 7.29 -12.45 6.22
N SER A 336 6.74 -11.34 5.75
CA SER A 336 5.93 -11.26 4.53
C SER A 336 6.22 -9.98 3.77
N GLY A 337 6.84 -10.11 2.60
CA GLY A 337 7.20 -8.96 1.79
C GLY A 337 8.11 -7.99 2.54
N GLY A 338 7.77 -6.71 2.53
CA GLY A 338 8.50 -5.66 3.27
C GLY A 338 7.97 -5.43 4.70
N SER A 339 7.19 -6.35 5.29
CA SER A 339 6.59 -6.14 6.62
C SER A 339 7.62 -6.01 7.72
N SER A 340 8.75 -6.70 7.62
CA SER A 340 9.85 -6.69 8.60
C SER A 340 10.68 -5.40 8.56
N GLU A 341 10.69 -4.67 7.44
CA GLU A 341 11.60 -3.53 7.23
C GLU A 341 11.31 -2.32 8.12
N SER A 342 10.12 -2.25 8.71
CA SER A 342 9.74 -1.20 9.66
C SER A 342 10.21 -1.46 11.08
N LEU A 343 10.77 -2.63 11.37
CA LEU A 343 11.09 -3.08 12.73
C LEU A 343 12.59 -3.13 13.01
N THR A 344 12.91 -2.97 14.29
CA THR A 344 14.16 -3.41 14.91
C THR A 344 13.84 -4.41 16.01
N GLU A 345 14.80 -5.20 16.45
CA GLU A 345 14.62 -6.19 17.53
C GLU A 345 14.15 -5.57 18.86
N GLN A 346 14.36 -4.26 19.04
CA GLN A 346 13.99 -3.53 20.26
C GLN A 346 12.51 -3.13 20.30
N ILE A 347 11.85 -2.97 19.14
CA ILE A 347 10.50 -2.42 19.03
C ILE A 347 9.49 -3.37 18.38
N GLY A 348 9.94 -4.55 17.99
CA GLY A 348 9.05 -5.52 17.38
C GLY A 348 9.69 -6.89 17.17
N LYS A 349 8.88 -7.84 16.76
CA LYS A 349 9.27 -9.21 16.47
C LYS A 349 8.77 -9.62 15.09
N VAL A 350 9.69 -10.16 14.30
CA VAL A 350 9.36 -10.84 13.04
C VAL A 350 9.28 -12.33 13.32
N ILE A 351 8.21 -12.97 12.87
CA ILE A 351 7.96 -14.41 13.04
C ILE A 351 7.61 -15.05 11.71
N ASP A 352 7.81 -16.35 11.59
CA ASP A 352 7.46 -17.09 10.37
C ASP A 352 5.96 -17.09 10.12
N GLN A 353 5.57 -17.09 8.84
CA GLN A 353 4.16 -17.12 8.45
C GLN A 353 3.46 -18.38 8.98
N GLY A 354 2.38 -18.18 9.74
CA GLY A 354 1.58 -19.27 10.33
C GLY A 354 2.13 -19.82 11.64
N ASP A 355 3.25 -19.30 12.15
CA ASP A 355 3.79 -19.70 13.47
C ASP A 355 3.04 -18.99 14.61
N ILE A 356 1.88 -19.53 14.96
CA ILE A 356 1.04 -19.00 16.05
C ILE A 356 1.68 -19.23 17.43
N SER A 357 2.54 -20.24 17.57
CA SER A 357 3.29 -20.45 18.81
C SER A 357 4.29 -19.33 19.07
N ALA A 358 5.09 -18.96 18.05
CA ALA A 358 5.99 -17.82 18.15
C ALA A 358 5.25 -16.49 18.35
N ALA A 359 4.03 -16.37 17.78
CA ALA A 359 3.16 -15.22 18.03
C ALA A 359 2.77 -15.13 19.51
N LEU A 360 2.30 -16.22 20.10
CA LEU A 360 1.95 -16.32 21.53
C LEU A 360 3.13 -16.01 22.44
N ASP A 361 4.30 -16.60 22.18
CA ASP A 361 5.51 -16.38 22.97
C ASP A 361 5.96 -14.91 22.90
N SER A 362 5.83 -14.27 21.74
CA SER A 362 6.15 -12.85 21.55
C SER A 362 5.18 -11.93 22.30
N ILE A 363 3.88 -12.23 22.33
CA ILE A 363 2.89 -11.52 23.15
C ILE A 363 3.26 -11.59 24.62
N ARG A 364 3.54 -12.79 25.13
CA ARG A 364 3.93 -13.00 26.52
C ARG A 364 5.23 -12.28 26.88
N LEU A 365 6.22 -12.31 25.96
CA LEU A 365 7.46 -11.57 26.13
C LEU A 365 7.21 -10.08 26.37
N TYR A 366 6.41 -9.43 25.51
CA TYR A 366 6.12 -8.00 25.64
C TYR A 366 5.21 -7.67 26.82
N SER A 367 4.36 -8.60 27.24
CA SER A 367 3.55 -8.45 28.44
C SER A 367 4.40 -8.42 29.72
N HIS A 368 5.49 -9.21 29.78
CA HIS A 368 6.40 -9.27 30.91
C HIS A 368 7.51 -8.22 30.84
N ASN A 369 7.92 -7.86 29.62
CA ASN A 369 8.96 -6.87 29.36
C ASN A 369 8.41 -5.81 28.37
N PRO A 370 7.64 -4.84 28.86
CA PRO A 370 7.03 -3.82 28.00
C PRO A 370 8.09 -3.01 27.25
N VAL A 371 7.88 -2.84 25.96
CA VAL A 371 8.70 -1.96 25.13
C VAL A 371 8.37 -0.51 25.46
N PRO A 372 9.38 0.37 25.69
CA PRO A 372 9.11 1.79 25.92
C PRO A 372 8.41 2.42 24.70
N GLU A 373 7.23 3.01 24.91
CA GLU A 373 6.41 3.62 23.86
C GLU A 373 7.18 4.67 23.07
N GLU A 374 7.97 5.50 23.75
CA GLU A 374 8.78 6.55 23.11
C GLU A 374 9.87 5.97 22.20
N LEU A 375 10.38 4.76 22.46
CA LEU A 375 11.34 4.09 21.60
C LEU A 375 10.69 3.70 20.27
N CYS A 376 9.48 3.14 20.32
CA CYS A 376 8.70 2.82 19.12
C CYS A 376 8.43 4.10 18.29
N ARG A 377 7.95 5.16 18.95
CA ARG A 377 7.64 6.43 18.29
C ARG A 377 8.87 7.09 17.70
N GLN A 378 9.96 7.19 18.45
CA GLN A 378 11.18 7.86 17.98
C GLN A 378 11.75 7.19 16.73
N HIS A 379 11.73 5.86 16.68
CA HIS A 379 12.14 5.11 15.49
C HIS A 379 11.35 5.53 14.23
N ILE A 380 10.05 5.75 14.37
CA ILE A 380 9.21 6.19 13.24
C ILE A 380 9.46 7.65 12.87
N VAL A 381 9.62 8.52 13.85
CA VAL A 381 9.91 9.95 13.61
C VAL A 381 11.23 10.10 12.85
N ASP A 382 12.26 9.33 13.21
CA ASP A 382 13.57 9.42 12.60
C ASP A 382 13.68 8.78 11.22
N ASN A 383 12.95 7.67 10.97
CA ASN A 383 13.16 6.85 9.79
C ASN A 383 11.99 6.82 8.80
N PHE A 384 10.77 7.06 9.27
CA PHE A 384 9.54 6.86 8.48
C PHE A 384 8.57 8.05 8.55
N ASN A 385 9.03 9.24 8.92
CA ASN A 385 8.22 10.45 8.84
C ASN A 385 7.84 10.74 7.38
N SER A 386 6.54 10.88 7.09
CA SER A 386 6.05 11.03 5.73
C SER A 386 6.56 12.28 5.01
N GLU A 387 6.71 13.39 5.72
CA GLU A 387 7.22 14.64 5.13
C GLU A 387 8.66 14.47 4.65
N GLN A 388 9.52 13.81 5.46
CA GLN A 388 10.89 13.48 5.06
C GLN A 388 10.91 12.59 3.82
N LYS A 389 10.06 11.54 3.79
CA LYS A 389 9.95 10.63 2.64
C LYS A 389 9.46 11.35 1.38
N PHE A 390 8.49 12.25 1.49
CA PHE A 390 8.03 13.03 0.34
C PHE A 390 9.09 14.02 -0.16
N HIS A 391 9.94 14.54 0.70
CA HIS A 391 11.12 15.33 0.30
C HIS A 391 12.15 14.51 -0.48
N GLU A 392 12.30 13.19 -0.22
CA GLU A 392 13.16 12.31 -1.02
C GLU A 392 12.66 12.22 -2.48
N TYR A 393 11.34 12.11 -2.70
CA TYR A 393 10.72 12.19 -4.04
C TYR A 393 11.02 13.53 -4.71
N PHE A 394 10.85 14.62 -3.98
CA PHE A 394 11.08 15.96 -4.53
C PHE A 394 12.55 16.19 -4.92
N LYS A 395 13.50 15.72 -4.11
CA LYS A 395 14.94 15.74 -4.45
C LYS A 395 15.22 14.95 -5.73
N LEU A 396 14.60 13.79 -5.89
CA LEU A 396 14.72 13.00 -7.12
C LEU A 396 14.20 13.78 -8.34
N TYR A 397 13.05 14.44 -8.24
CA TYR A 397 12.53 15.26 -9.34
C TYR A 397 13.47 16.38 -9.73
N CYS A 398 14.04 17.11 -8.76
CA CYS A 398 15.02 18.15 -9.02
C CYS A 398 16.27 17.62 -9.74
N SER A 399 16.76 16.44 -9.33
CA SER A 399 17.89 15.76 -9.97
C SER A 399 17.55 15.38 -11.41
N LEU A 400 16.39 14.77 -11.67
CA LEU A 400 15.98 14.37 -13.01
C LEU A 400 15.85 15.58 -13.95
N LEU A 401 15.31 16.70 -13.49
CA LEU A 401 15.20 17.92 -14.29
C LEU A 401 16.55 18.58 -14.59
N SER A 402 17.54 18.45 -13.70
CA SER A 402 18.88 18.99 -13.93
C SER A 402 19.66 18.22 -15.00
N HIS A 403 19.39 16.94 -15.18
CA HIS A 403 20.01 16.10 -16.20
C HIS A 403 19.32 16.19 -17.57
N HIS A 404 18.13 16.77 -17.64
CA HIS A 404 17.35 16.96 -18.88
C HIS A 404 17.48 18.35 -19.50
N LYS A 405 18.21 19.27 -18.85
CA LYS A 405 18.63 20.58 -19.42
C LYS A 405 19.96 20.46 -20.10
#